data_c1408848e93516a92ee71c4f774500e9
#
_entry.id   c1408848e93516a92ee71c4f774500e9
#
_cell.length_a   1.000
_cell.length_b   1.000
_cell.length_c   1.000
_cell.angle_alpha   90.00
_cell.angle_beta   90.00
_cell.angle_gamma   90.00
#
_symmetry.space_group_name_H-M   'P 1'
#
loop_
_entity.id
_entity.type
_entity.pdbx_description
1 polymer ?
#
loop_
_entity_poly.entity_id
_entity_poly.type
_entity_poly.pdbx_seq_one_letter_code
_entity_poly.pdbx_strand_id
1 'polypeptide(L)'
;MRAIPLYLLGGLLALPVQASEVQDLLGRLAAAERQQSFQGTFIYERNGSFSTHAVWHRVEEGGQVRERLLQLDGPAQEVLKVDGQAQCVSGALADQVSEGQAWPARQLDAEQLSNWYDIRVAGRSRIANRPASVLVLEPRDQHRYGFQLHLDEETGLPLKSLLLNERGQLLERFQFAQLDTSAPVASAMQPSSGCRPVRLRAADNMAEGSWRSDWLPPGFTLTAAQLRRDPSSDNSVAYMMYGDGLA
;
A
#
# COMPACT_ATOMS: atom_id res chain seq x y z
N MET A 1 37.70 -28.94 53.25
CA MET A 1 37.16 -29.22 51.89
C MET A 1 36.02 -28.24 51.63
N ARG A 2 36.27 -27.21 50.79
CA ARG A 2 35.29 -26.19 50.45
C ARG A 2 34.76 -26.49 49.03
N ALA A 3 33.48 -26.76 48.91
CA ALA A 3 32.79 -26.95 47.62
C ALA A 3 32.43 -25.58 47.03
N ILE A 4 32.85 -25.30 45.80
CA ILE A 4 32.51 -24.12 45.00
C ILE A 4 31.29 -24.46 44.16
N PRO A 5 30.17 -23.72 44.26
CA PRO A 5 29.03 -23.93 43.38
C PRO A 5 29.31 -23.33 41.99
N LEU A 6 29.20 -24.15 40.96
CA LEU A 6 29.29 -23.80 39.54
C LEU A 6 27.95 -23.15 39.11
N TYR A 7 27.92 -21.84 38.92
CA TYR A 7 26.77 -21.15 38.33
C TYR A 7 26.86 -21.32 36.79
N LEU A 8 25.94 -22.12 36.24
CA LEU A 8 25.68 -22.18 34.78
C LEU A 8 24.99 -20.90 34.34
N LEU A 9 25.71 -20.03 33.65
CA LEU A 9 25.14 -18.92 32.88
C LEU A 9 24.42 -19.48 31.66
N GLY A 10 23.10 -19.66 31.74
CA GLY A 10 22.24 -19.91 30.60
C GLY A 10 22.02 -18.61 29.83
N GLY A 11 22.83 -18.33 28.82
CA GLY A 11 22.62 -17.19 27.93
C GLY A 11 21.38 -17.37 27.08
N LEU A 12 20.41 -16.48 27.21
CA LEU A 12 19.24 -16.36 26.31
C LEU A 12 19.71 -15.93 24.91
N LEU A 13 19.80 -16.88 23.99
CA LEU A 13 19.94 -16.62 22.55
C LEU A 13 18.52 -16.65 21.91
N ALA A 14 17.74 -15.57 22.10
CA ALA A 14 16.38 -15.48 21.57
C ALA A 14 16.20 -14.40 20.46
N LEU A 15 17.26 -13.86 19.88
CA LEU A 15 17.18 -12.71 18.97
C LEU A 15 17.11 -12.97 17.46
N PRO A 16 17.47 -14.12 16.86
CA PRO A 16 17.41 -14.25 15.39
C PRO A 16 16.04 -14.63 14.84
N VAL A 17 15.13 -15.17 15.65
CA VAL A 17 13.85 -15.73 15.15
C VAL A 17 12.86 -14.61 14.73
N GLN A 18 12.78 -13.50 15.44
CA GLN A 18 11.84 -12.42 15.11
C GLN A 18 12.22 -11.66 13.84
N ALA A 19 13.51 -11.46 13.59
CA ALA A 19 13.97 -10.76 12.39
C ALA A 19 13.64 -11.56 11.11
N SER A 20 13.75 -12.89 11.16
CA SER A 20 13.41 -13.75 10.02
C SER A 20 11.90 -13.77 9.74
N GLU A 21 11.06 -13.71 10.79
CA GLU A 21 9.60 -13.66 10.64
C GLU A 21 9.13 -12.34 10.01
N VAL A 22 9.69 -11.21 10.44
CA VAL A 22 9.42 -9.88 9.83
C VAL A 22 9.79 -9.88 8.36
N GLN A 23 10.97 -10.38 8.00
CA GLN A 23 11.42 -10.43 6.61
C GLN A 23 10.51 -11.33 5.75
N ASP A 24 10.10 -12.49 6.26
CA ASP A 24 9.15 -13.37 5.57
C ASP A 24 7.81 -12.68 5.32
N LEU A 25 7.24 -12.04 6.34
CA LEU A 25 5.96 -11.33 6.21
C LEU A 25 6.03 -10.17 5.20
N LEU A 26 7.09 -9.38 5.22
CA LEU A 26 7.29 -8.29 4.26
C LEU A 26 7.54 -8.82 2.84
N GLY A 27 8.29 -9.90 2.69
CA GLY A 27 8.49 -10.56 1.41
C GLY A 27 7.20 -11.11 0.82
N ARG A 28 6.35 -11.73 1.65
CA ARG A 28 5.03 -12.22 1.25
C ARG A 28 4.08 -11.08 0.87
N LEU A 29 4.08 -9.99 1.63
CA LEU A 29 3.31 -8.79 1.29
C LEU A 29 3.72 -8.23 -0.08
N ALA A 30 5.02 -8.08 -0.34
CA ALA A 30 5.54 -7.58 -1.62
C ALA A 30 5.22 -8.51 -2.81
N ALA A 31 5.12 -9.81 -2.56
CA ALA A 31 4.78 -10.80 -3.59
C ALA A 31 3.26 -10.93 -3.83
N ALA A 32 2.45 -10.69 -2.80
CA ALA A 32 1.02 -11.00 -2.80
C ALA A 32 0.27 -10.31 -3.95
N GLU A 33 0.52 -9.04 -4.20
CA GLU A 33 -0.14 -8.27 -5.27
C GLU A 33 0.11 -8.84 -6.67
N ARG A 34 1.30 -9.40 -6.90
CA ARG A 34 1.69 -9.94 -8.19
C ARG A 34 1.31 -11.41 -8.38
N GLN A 35 1.09 -12.13 -7.29
CA GLN A 35 0.92 -13.58 -7.31
C GLN A 35 -0.49 -14.03 -6.95
N GLN A 36 -1.26 -13.18 -6.27
CA GLN A 36 -2.57 -13.55 -5.75
C GLN A 36 -3.68 -12.88 -6.55
N SER A 37 -4.61 -13.70 -7.07
CA SER A 37 -5.89 -13.18 -7.54
C SER A 37 -6.85 -13.15 -6.36
N PHE A 38 -7.69 -12.12 -6.30
CA PHE A 38 -8.71 -12.00 -5.26
C PHE A 38 -9.84 -11.07 -5.69
N GLN A 39 -10.93 -11.13 -4.96
CA GLN A 39 -12.04 -10.18 -5.05
C GLN A 39 -12.63 -9.95 -3.67
N GLY A 40 -13.23 -8.80 -3.44
CA GLY A 40 -13.75 -8.50 -2.13
C GLY A 40 -14.37 -7.12 -2.01
N THR A 41 -14.82 -6.85 -0.78
CA THR A 41 -15.34 -5.54 -0.40
C THR A 41 -14.52 -5.03 0.77
N PHE A 42 -14.12 -3.77 0.72
CA PHE A 42 -13.37 -3.12 1.79
C PHE A 42 -13.96 -1.75 2.14
N ILE A 43 -13.66 -1.31 3.36
CA ILE A 43 -13.95 0.02 3.86
C ILE A 43 -12.64 0.80 3.87
N TYR A 44 -12.70 2.02 3.36
CA TYR A 44 -11.64 3.00 3.47
C TYR A 44 -12.14 4.18 4.31
N GLU A 45 -11.32 4.59 5.27
CA GLU A 45 -11.57 5.73 6.15
C GLU A 45 -10.40 6.71 6.08
N ARG A 46 -10.71 7.98 5.89
CA ARG A 46 -9.73 9.07 5.94
C ARG A 46 -10.38 10.31 6.54
N ASN A 47 -9.72 10.90 7.55
CA ASN A 47 -10.22 12.10 8.22
C ASN A 47 -11.68 11.97 8.73
N GLY A 48 -12.05 10.79 9.23
CA GLY A 48 -13.39 10.52 9.72
C GLY A 48 -14.47 10.30 8.65
N SER A 49 -14.11 10.38 7.37
CA SER A 49 -14.99 10.03 6.25
C SER A 49 -14.77 8.59 5.84
N PHE A 50 -15.88 7.88 5.56
CA PHE A 50 -15.86 6.47 5.16
C PHE A 50 -16.34 6.31 3.73
N SER A 51 -15.77 5.35 3.03
CA SER A 51 -16.26 4.87 1.74
C SER A 51 -16.12 3.36 1.65
N THR A 52 -17.06 2.73 0.94
CA THR A 52 -17.11 1.28 0.71
C THR A 52 -16.79 1.00 -0.74
N HIS A 53 -15.93 0.02 -0.97
CA HIS A 53 -15.45 -0.31 -2.31
C HIS A 53 -15.51 -1.81 -2.56
N ALA A 54 -15.82 -2.18 -3.79
CA ALA A 54 -15.56 -3.52 -4.31
C ALA A 54 -14.27 -3.50 -5.12
N VAL A 55 -13.49 -4.56 -4.99
CA VAL A 55 -12.26 -4.77 -5.74
C VAL A 55 -12.26 -6.15 -6.39
N TRP A 56 -11.81 -6.21 -7.63
CA TRP A 56 -11.48 -7.42 -8.39
C TRP A 56 -10.04 -7.29 -8.86
N HIS A 57 -9.21 -8.18 -8.41
CA HIS A 57 -7.79 -8.22 -8.74
C HIS A 57 -7.47 -9.59 -9.35
N ARG A 58 -6.98 -9.59 -10.55
CA ARG A 58 -6.71 -10.81 -11.30
C ARG A 58 -5.31 -10.79 -11.88
N VAL A 59 -4.56 -11.83 -11.57
CA VAL A 59 -3.28 -12.13 -12.18
C VAL A 59 -3.54 -13.10 -13.33
N GLU A 60 -3.24 -12.67 -14.55
CA GLU A 60 -3.43 -13.45 -15.78
C GLU A 60 -2.24 -14.40 -16.02
N GLU A 61 -2.46 -15.38 -16.89
CA GLU A 61 -1.37 -16.19 -17.42
C GLU A 61 -0.34 -15.29 -18.11
N GLY A 62 0.92 -15.34 -17.67
CA GLY A 62 1.97 -14.42 -18.17
C GLY A 62 2.28 -13.25 -17.22
N GLY A 63 1.59 -13.17 -16.07
CA GLY A 63 1.94 -12.23 -14.99
C GLY A 63 1.34 -10.82 -15.14
N GLN A 64 0.52 -10.58 -16.16
CA GLN A 64 -0.21 -9.32 -16.27
C GLN A 64 -1.24 -9.21 -15.14
N VAL A 65 -1.27 -8.06 -14.48
CA VAL A 65 -2.21 -7.76 -13.39
C VAL A 65 -3.32 -6.84 -13.89
N ARG A 66 -4.56 -7.26 -13.68
CA ARG A 66 -5.75 -6.44 -13.95
C ARG A 66 -6.49 -6.18 -12.65
N GLU A 67 -6.83 -4.93 -12.42
CA GLU A 67 -7.55 -4.48 -11.24
C GLU A 67 -8.75 -3.63 -11.63
N ARG A 68 -9.89 -3.93 -11.03
CA ARG A 68 -11.09 -3.12 -11.12
C ARG A 68 -11.51 -2.71 -9.72
N LEU A 69 -11.67 -1.43 -9.51
CA LEU A 69 -12.13 -0.83 -8.26
C LEU A 69 -13.44 -0.09 -8.51
N LEU A 70 -14.44 -0.34 -7.67
CA LEU A 70 -15.75 0.29 -7.75
C LEU A 70 -16.16 0.81 -6.37
N GLN A 71 -16.46 2.11 -6.27
CA GLN A 71 -17.08 2.68 -5.08
C GLN A 71 -18.54 2.29 -5.01
N LEU A 72 -19.00 1.79 -3.84
CA LEU A 72 -20.33 1.25 -3.65
C LEU A 72 -21.31 2.23 -3.01
N ASP A 73 -20.81 3.27 -2.35
CA ASP A 73 -21.58 4.32 -1.70
C ASP A 73 -21.39 5.67 -2.41
N GLY A 74 -22.43 6.50 -2.38
CA GLY A 74 -22.45 7.76 -3.12
C GLY A 74 -22.50 7.58 -4.64
N PRO A 75 -22.03 8.59 -5.41
CA PRO A 75 -21.94 8.50 -6.86
C PRO A 75 -20.97 7.38 -7.27
N ALA A 76 -21.40 6.49 -8.14
CA ALA A 76 -20.59 5.38 -8.63
C ALA A 76 -19.28 5.91 -9.26
N GLN A 77 -18.16 5.47 -8.72
CA GLN A 77 -16.83 5.78 -9.23
C GLN A 77 -16.08 4.47 -9.48
N GLU A 78 -15.54 4.33 -10.68
CA GLU A 78 -14.89 3.11 -11.11
C GLU A 78 -13.53 3.43 -11.72
N VAL A 79 -12.56 2.59 -11.42
CA VAL A 79 -11.23 2.60 -12.04
C VAL A 79 -10.89 1.18 -12.50
N LEU A 80 -10.48 1.04 -13.74
CA LEU A 80 -9.85 -0.17 -14.27
C LEU A 80 -8.37 0.11 -14.51
N LYS A 81 -7.51 -0.74 -13.97
CA LYS A 81 -6.05 -0.68 -14.15
C LYS A 81 -5.55 -1.95 -14.83
N VAL A 82 -4.46 -1.82 -15.58
CA VAL A 82 -3.65 -2.92 -16.10
C VAL A 82 -2.19 -2.62 -15.77
N ASP A 83 -1.54 -3.53 -15.07
CA ASP A 83 -0.17 -3.36 -14.58
C ASP A 83 0.05 -2.03 -13.82
N GLY A 84 -0.93 -1.66 -12.98
CA GLY A 84 -0.94 -0.43 -12.19
C GLY A 84 -1.34 0.83 -12.96
N GLN A 85 -1.47 0.77 -14.30
CA GLN A 85 -1.84 1.92 -15.13
C GLN A 85 -3.36 1.99 -15.34
N ALA A 86 -3.98 3.12 -15.02
CA ALA A 86 -5.40 3.33 -15.27
C ALA A 86 -5.71 3.30 -16.77
N GLN A 87 -6.63 2.41 -17.16
CA GLN A 87 -7.11 2.28 -18.52
C GLN A 87 -8.39 3.07 -18.76
N CYS A 88 -9.29 3.04 -17.80
CA CYS A 88 -10.48 3.87 -17.80
C CYS A 88 -10.92 4.25 -16.39
N VAL A 89 -11.65 5.34 -16.29
CA VAL A 89 -12.23 5.86 -15.04
C VAL A 89 -13.64 6.40 -15.28
N SER A 90 -14.48 6.35 -14.25
CA SER A 90 -15.82 6.95 -14.28
C SER A 90 -16.04 7.91 -13.11
N GLY A 91 -17.09 8.76 -13.23
CA GLY A 91 -17.45 9.70 -12.19
C GLY A 91 -16.44 10.82 -11.96
N ALA A 92 -16.45 11.42 -10.78
CA ALA A 92 -15.56 12.53 -10.40
C ALA A 92 -14.07 12.14 -10.37
N LEU A 93 -13.75 10.84 -10.34
CA LEU A 93 -12.37 10.35 -10.45
C LEU A 93 -11.74 10.66 -11.82
N ALA A 94 -12.54 10.81 -12.88
CA ALA A 94 -12.03 11.13 -14.21
C ALA A 94 -11.25 12.45 -14.24
N ASP A 95 -11.59 13.37 -13.33
CA ASP A 95 -10.93 14.67 -13.19
C ASP A 95 -9.78 14.63 -12.16
N GLN A 96 -9.75 13.61 -11.30
CA GLN A 96 -8.81 13.48 -10.18
C GLN A 96 -7.75 12.40 -10.37
N VAL A 97 -7.95 11.44 -11.29
CA VAL A 97 -6.95 10.41 -11.56
C VAL A 97 -5.76 11.05 -12.27
N SER A 98 -4.98 11.72 -11.48
CA SER A 98 -3.59 11.93 -11.82
C SER A 98 -2.85 10.62 -11.49
N GLU A 99 -2.14 10.17 -12.49
CA GLU A 99 -1.14 9.12 -12.39
C GLU A 99 -0.43 9.15 -11.04
N GLY A 100 -0.50 8.11 -10.26
CA GLY A 100 0.35 7.96 -9.11
C GLY A 100 -0.28 7.49 -7.81
N GLN A 101 -1.58 7.39 -7.67
CA GLN A 101 -2.16 6.66 -6.54
C GLN A 101 -2.33 5.18 -6.89
N ALA A 102 -1.22 4.54 -7.26
CA ALA A 102 -1.11 3.12 -7.12
C ALA A 102 -0.98 2.83 -5.62
N TRP A 103 -1.74 1.86 -5.13
CA TRP A 103 -1.52 1.23 -3.83
C TRP A 103 -0.01 0.99 -3.61
N PRO A 104 0.55 1.23 -2.42
CA PRO A 104 1.99 1.27 -2.18
C PRO A 104 2.70 -0.10 -2.20
N ALA A 105 2.23 -1.07 -2.94
CA ALA A 105 2.92 -2.35 -3.10
C ALA A 105 4.14 -2.28 -4.03
N ARG A 106 4.68 -1.10 -4.27
CA ARG A 106 5.92 -0.95 -5.03
C ARG A 106 7.09 -1.41 -4.17
N GLN A 107 7.51 -2.67 -4.41
CA GLN A 107 8.79 -3.21 -3.95
C GLN A 107 9.15 -2.81 -2.51
N LEU A 108 8.32 -3.29 -1.55
CA LEU A 108 8.68 -3.16 -0.15
C LEU A 108 9.99 -3.91 0.09
N ASP A 109 11.06 -3.17 0.21
CA ASP A 109 12.36 -3.70 0.60
C ASP A 109 12.43 -3.72 2.13
N ALA A 110 12.30 -4.92 2.71
CA ALA A 110 12.32 -5.11 4.15
C ALA A 110 13.62 -4.62 4.78
N GLU A 111 14.75 -4.75 4.08
CA GLU A 111 16.03 -4.29 4.56
C GLU A 111 16.11 -2.76 4.57
N GLN A 112 15.66 -2.11 3.51
CA GLN A 112 15.57 -0.65 3.47
C GLN A 112 14.61 -0.10 4.52
N LEU A 113 13.42 -0.70 4.68
CA LEU A 113 12.45 -0.27 5.68
C LEU A 113 13.00 -0.35 7.10
N SER A 114 13.80 -1.36 7.42
CA SER A 114 14.40 -1.52 8.74
C SER A 114 15.41 -0.41 9.10
N ASN A 115 15.89 0.35 8.14
CA ASN A 115 16.72 1.54 8.41
C ASN A 115 15.90 2.70 9.00
N TRP A 116 14.60 2.77 8.65
CA TRP A 116 13.74 3.90 8.96
C TRP A 116 12.62 3.57 9.94
N TYR A 117 12.33 2.30 10.13
CA TYR A 117 11.29 1.80 11.00
C TYR A 117 11.80 0.73 11.96
N ASP A 118 11.31 0.76 13.18
CA ASP A 118 11.34 -0.39 14.09
C ASP A 118 10.15 -1.28 13.73
N ILE A 119 10.45 -2.47 13.18
CA ILE A 119 9.44 -3.37 12.65
C ILE A 119 9.34 -4.59 13.55
N ARG A 120 8.13 -4.91 14.00
CA ARG A 120 7.88 -6.05 14.88
C ARG A 120 6.56 -6.74 14.59
N VAL A 121 6.51 -8.04 14.84
CA VAL A 121 5.27 -8.79 14.89
C VAL A 121 4.62 -8.54 16.25
N ALA A 122 3.41 -7.97 16.25
CA ALA A 122 2.69 -7.58 17.46
C ALA A 122 1.62 -8.60 17.90
N GLY A 123 1.54 -9.74 17.19
CA GLY A 123 0.60 -10.81 17.51
C GLY A 123 -0.27 -11.20 16.33
N ARG A 124 -1.45 -11.73 16.60
CA ARG A 124 -2.41 -12.23 15.63
C ARG A 124 -3.76 -11.55 15.76
N SER A 125 -4.51 -11.54 14.67
CA SER A 125 -5.86 -11.02 14.60
C SER A 125 -6.73 -11.82 13.64
N ARG A 126 -7.97 -11.41 13.47
CA ARG A 126 -8.90 -11.98 12.49
C ARG A 126 -9.61 -10.87 11.77
N ILE A 127 -9.47 -10.80 10.46
CA ILE A 127 -10.07 -9.78 9.58
C ILE A 127 -10.80 -10.49 8.43
N ALA A 128 -12.00 -10.05 8.09
CA ALA A 128 -12.82 -10.68 7.04
C ALA A 128 -12.93 -12.20 7.19
N ASN A 129 -13.03 -12.70 8.44
CA ASN A 129 -13.06 -14.12 8.80
C ASN A 129 -11.76 -14.90 8.52
N ARG A 130 -10.62 -14.23 8.24
CA ARG A 130 -9.32 -14.85 7.93
C ARG A 130 -8.31 -14.58 9.06
N PRO A 131 -7.46 -15.55 9.42
CA PRO A 131 -6.39 -15.33 10.38
C PRO A 131 -5.34 -14.40 9.77
N ALA A 132 -4.82 -13.48 10.58
CA ALA A 132 -3.84 -12.50 10.16
C ALA A 132 -2.75 -12.27 11.18
N SER A 133 -1.51 -12.14 10.74
CA SER A 133 -0.38 -11.66 11.53
C SER A 133 -0.38 -10.14 11.57
N VAL A 134 -0.12 -9.57 12.74
CA VAL A 134 -0.09 -8.11 12.94
C VAL A 134 1.36 -7.64 12.91
N LEU A 135 1.68 -6.82 11.91
CA LEU A 135 2.98 -6.18 11.76
C LEU A 135 2.85 -4.70 12.11
N VAL A 136 3.69 -4.23 13.01
CA VAL A 136 3.76 -2.82 13.42
C VAL A 136 5.08 -2.23 12.94
N LEU A 137 4.99 -1.08 12.27
CA LEU A 137 6.12 -0.30 11.79
C LEU A 137 6.08 1.05 12.52
N GLU A 138 7.01 1.23 13.46
CA GLU A 138 7.16 2.46 14.22
C GLU A 138 8.31 3.29 13.60
N PRO A 139 8.06 4.54 13.16
CA PRO A 139 9.11 5.34 12.53
C PRO A 139 10.20 5.70 13.55
N ARG A 140 11.46 5.72 13.10
CA ARG A 140 12.62 6.13 13.89
C ARG A 140 12.87 7.64 13.89
N ASP A 141 12.09 8.38 13.09
CA ASP A 141 12.20 9.83 12.96
C ASP A 141 10.82 10.50 12.96
N GLN A 142 10.80 11.82 12.94
CA GLN A 142 9.58 12.64 13.00
C GLN A 142 8.99 12.96 11.61
N HIS A 143 9.53 12.40 10.54
CA HIS A 143 9.16 12.71 9.16
C HIS A 143 8.27 11.65 8.54
N ARG A 144 7.98 10.59 9.30
CA ARG A 144 7.21 9.43 8.86
C ARG A 144 6.04 9.17 9.77
N TYR A 145 5.04 8.51 9.21
CA TYR A 145 3.91 7.98 9.96
C TYR A 145 4.14 6.52 10.36
N GLY A 146 3.49 6.10 11.43
CA GLY A 146 3.49 4.69 11.84
C GLY A 146 2.44 3.90 11.05
N PHE A 147 2.74 2.60 10.86
CA PHE A 147 1.80 1.67 10.22
C PHE A 147 1.51 0.48 11.12
N GLN A 148 0.27 0.00 11.05
CA GLN A 148 -0.11 -1.30 11.55
C GLN A 148 -0.78 -2.07 10.42
N LEU A 149 -0.14 -3.17 10.00
CA LEU A 149 -0.61 -4.02 8.91
C LEU A 149 -1.11 -5.35 9.48
N HIS A 150 -2.24 -5.82 8.99
CA HIS A 150 -2.75 -7.15 9.29
C HIS A 150 -2.67 -7.97 8.00
N LEU A 151 -1.72 -8.88 7.95
CA LEU A 151 -1.39 -9.68 6.77
C LEU A 151 -2.01 -11.06 6.90
N ASP A 152 -2.73 -11.47 5.87
CA ASP A 152 -3.31 -12.81 5.78
C ASP A 152 -2.24 -13.89 5.95
N GLU A 153 -2.46 -14.84 6.86
CA GLU A 153 -1.48 -15.91 7.14
C GLU A 153 -1.34 -16.90 5.99
N GLU A 154 -2.31 -16.99 5.09
CA GLU A 154 -2.27 -17.89 3.94
C GLU A 154 -1.63 -17.23 2.71
N THR A 155 -2.07 -16.02 2.35
CA THR A 155 -1.71 -15.37 1.08
C THR A 155 -0.70 -14.25 1.20
N GLY A 156 -0.51 -13.67 2.40
CA GLY A 156 0.28 -12.46 2.61
C GLY A 156 -0.45 -11.16 2.22
N LEU A 157 -1.69 -11.24 1.74
CA LEU A 157 -2.46 -10.05 1.38
C LEU A 157 -2.72 -9.14 2.59
N PRO A 158 -2.67 -7.81 2.43
CA PRO A 158 -3.02 -6.89 3.50
C PRO A 158 -4.54 -6.87 3.67
N LEU A 159 -5.02 -7.45 4.78
CA LEU A 159 -6.45 -7.46 5.14
C LEU A 159 -6.90 -6.16 5.80
N LYS A 160 -5.98 -5.50 6.49
CA LYS A 160 -6.20 -4.21 7.14
C LYS A 160 -4.89 -3.45 7.22
N SER A 161 -4.97 -2.14 7.00
CA SER A 161 -3.88 -1.20 7.19
C SER A 161 -4.38 -0.01 8.01
N LEU A 162 -3.59 0.42 8.98
CA LEU A 162 -3.79 1.66 9.73
C LEU A 162 -2.57 2.55 9.53
N LEU A 163 -2.82 3.81 9.17
CA LEU A 163 -1.83 4.87 9.15
C LEU A 163 -2.02 5.72 10.42
N LEU A 164 -0.97 5.90 11.20
CA LEU A 164 -0.99 6.54 12.50
C LEU A 164 -0.02 7.72 12.52
N ASN A 165 -0.45 8.86 13.09
CA ASN A 165 0.47 9.97 13.32
C ASN A 165 1.41 9.71 14.51
N GLU A 166 2.29 10.67 14.82
CA GLU A 166 3.26 10.63 15.91
C GLU A 166 2.63 10.49 17.31
N ARG A 167 1.32 10.76 17.43
CA ARG A 167 0.55 10.61 18.68
C ARG A 167 -0.25 9.31 18.74
N GLY A 168 -0.08 8.43 17.73
CA GLY A 168 -0.85 7.20 17.61
C GLY A 168 -2.31 7.40 17.19
N GLN A 169 -2.67 8.60 16.68
CA GLN A 169 -4.02 8.88 16.20
C GLN A 169 -4.17 8.35 14.78
N LEU A 170 -5.33 7.77 14.50
CA LEU A 170 -5.67 7.21 13.21
C LEU A 170 -5.82 8.34 12.17
N LEU A 171 -5.07 8.25 11.08
CA LEU A 171 -5.18 9.12 9.90
C LEU A 171 -5.97 8.44 8.80
N GLU A 172 -5.63 7.18 8.51
CA GLU A 172 -6.28 6.39 7.48
C GLU A 172 -6.46 4.94 7.94
N ARG A 173 -7.54 4.32 7.45
CA ARG A 173 -7.80 2.90 7.61
C ARG A 173 -8.26 2.31 6.30
N PHE A 174 -7.67 1.20 5.96
CA PHE A 174 -8.19 0.27 4.98
C PHE A 174 -8.54 -1.03 5.71
N GLN A 175 -9.66 -1.65 5.39
CA GLN A 175 -10.02 -2.94 5.98
C GLN A 175 -10.98 -3.70 5.08
N PHE A 176 -10.65 -4.94 4.72
CA PHE A 176 -11.58 -5.85 4.08
C PHE A 176 -12.73 -6.20 5.01
N ALA A 177 -13.96 -6.07 4.50
CA ALA A 177 -15.18 -6.61 5.10
C ALA A 177 -15.41 -8.06 4.63
N GLN A 178 -15.09 -8.33 3.35
CA GLN A 178 -15.15 -9.65 2.73
C GLN A 178 -13.98 -9.81 1.77
N LEU A 179 -13.37 -11.00 1.74
CA LEU A 179 -12.31 -11.36 0.81
C LEU A 179 -12.51 -12.79 0.33
N ASP A 180 -12.49 -12.96 -0.99
CA ASP A 180 -12.43 -14.24 -1.69
C ASP A 180 -11.12 -14.28 -2.48
N THR A 181 -10.31 -15.30 -2.26
CA THR A 181 -8.99 -15.49 -2.90
C THR A 181 -9.07 -16.32 -4.18
N SER A 182 -10.28 -16.59 -4.68
CA SER A 182 -10.47 -17.14 -6.02
C SER A 182 -10.27 -16.08 -7.11
N ALA A 183 -9.80 -16.51 -8.29
CA ALA A 183 -9.63 -15.60 -9.41
C ALA A 183 -11.00 -15.07 -9.89
N PRO A 184 -11.18 -13.74 -10.00
CA PRO A 184 -12.39 -13.16 -10.54
C PRO A 184 -12.68 -13.66 -11.95
N VAL A 185 -13.94 -13.90 -12.28
CA VAL A 185 -14.34 -14.28 -13.65
C VAL A 185 -14.10 -13.11 -14.62
N ALA A 186 -13.79 -13.42 -15.88
CA ALA A 186 -13.46 -12.39 -16.88
C ALA A 186 -14.55 -11.33 -17.06
N SER A 187 -15.83 -11.70 -16.91
CA SER A 187 -16.96 -10.76 -16.97
C SER A 187 -16.96 -9.73 -15.82
N ALA A 188 -16.47 -10.10 -14.63
CA ALA A 188 -16.35 -9.19 -13.49
C ALA A 188 -15.25 -8.13 -13.71
N MET A 189 -14.30 -8.39 -14.60
CA MET A 189 -13.21 -7.48 -14.96
C MET A 189 -13.59 -6.48 -16.05
N GLN A 190 -14.81 -6.57 -16.60
CA GLN A 190 -15.26 -5.63 -17.63
C GLN A 190 -15.70 -4.32 -17.00
N PRO A 191 -15.26 -3.16 -17.52
CA PRO A 191 -15.70 -1.88 -17.04
C PRO A 191 -17.18 -1.64 -17.33
N SER A 192 -17.81 -0.79 -16.53
CA SER A 192 -19.15 -0.31 -16.79
C SER A 192 -19.19 0.58 -18.04
N SER A 193 -20.39 0.79 -18.60
CA SER A 193 -20.58 1.68 -19.76
C SER A 193 -20.21 3.14 -19.47
N GLY A 194 -20.15 3.54 -18.20
CA GLY A 194 -19.73 4.87 -17.78
C GLY A 194 -18.22 5.07 -17.66
N CYS A 195 -17.42 4.00 -17.78
CA CYS A 195 -15.97 4.07 -17.66
C CYS A 195 -15.36 4.67 -18.94
N ARG A 196 -14.74 5.83 -18.83
CA ARG A 196 -14.13 6.56 -19.96
C ARG A 196 -12.66 6.24 -20.05
N PRO A 197 -12.12 5.94 -21.26
CA PRO A 197 -10.69 5.70 -21.45
C PRO A 197 -9.86 6.86 -20.93
N VAL A 198 -8.84 6.55 -20.12
CA VAL A 198 -7.83 7.52 -19.72
C VAL A 198 -6.91 7.75 -20.91
N ARG A 199 -6.91 8.96 -21.45
CA ARG A 199 -5.88 9.35 -22.38
C ARG A 199 -4.67 9.75 -21.56
N LEU A 200 -3.69 8.86 -21.47
CA LEU A 200 -2.36 9.22 -20.98
C LEU A 200 -1.84 10.33 -21.90
N ARG A 201 -1.98 11.59 -21.51
CA ARG A 201 -1.11 12.61 -22.08
C ARG A 201 0.28 12.17 -21.70
N ALA A 202 1.16 12.06 -22.71
CA ALA A 202 2.59 11.91 -22.44
C ALA A 202 2.88 12.94 -21.35
N ALA A 203 3.35 12.45 -20.18
CA ALA A 203 3.78 13.36 -19.13
C ALA A 203 4.71 14.35 -19.83
N ASP A 204 4.35 15.64 -19.83
CA ASP A 204 5.29 16.65 -20.26
C ASP A 204 6.46 16.44 -19.31
N ASN A 205 7.50 15.75 -19.81
CA ASN A 205 8.66 15.39 -19.05
C ASN A 205 9.14 16.71 -18.45
N MET A 206 9.02 16.83 -17.13
CA MET A 206 9.68 17.93 -16.46
C MET A 206 11.13 17.87 -16.90
N ALA A 207 11.57 18.89 -17.63
CA ALA A 207 12.96 18.96 -18.04
C ALA A 207 13.79 18.76 -16.78
N GLU A 208 14.61 17.72 -16.77
CA GLU A 208 15.53 17.45 -15.68
C GLU A 208 16.22 18.75 -15.31
N GLY A 209 15.90 19.31 -14.13
CA GLY A 209 16.62 20.43 -13.58
C GLY A 209 15.85 21.68 -13.19
N SER A 210 14.53 21.82 -13.45
CA SER A 210 13.85 23.07 -13.13
C SER A 210 13.45 23.22 -11.66
N TRP A 211 13.11 22.13 -10.96
CA TRP A 211 12.72 22.15 -9.55
C TRP A 211 13.21 20.89 -8.84
N ARG A 212 13.77 21.03 -7.64
CA ARG A 212 14.16 19.95 -6.74
C ARG A 212 14.05 20.44 -5.30
N SER A 213 13.82 19.50 -4.38
CA SER A 213 13.95 19.79 -2.96
C SER A 213 15.45 19.91 -2.60
N ASP A 214 15.81 20.97 -1.89
CA ASP A 214 17.18 21.14 -1.40
C ASP A 214 17.50 20.19 -0.24
N TRP A 215 16.49 19.68 0.44
CA TRP A 215 16.61 18.72 1.53
C TRP A 215 15.44 17.74 1.52
N LEU A 216 15.73 16.50 1.80
CA LEU A 216 14.76 15.42 2.00
C LEU A 216 15.13 14.64 3.27
N PRO A 217 14.15 14.12 4.00
CA PRO A 217 14.44 13.14 5.04
C PRO A 217 15.20 11.96 4.44
N PRO A 218 16.18 11.37 5.17
CA PRO A 218 16.89 10.21 4.68
C PRO A 218 15.93 9.09 4.24
N GLY A 219 16.19 8.46 3.08
CA GLY A 219 15.35 7.39 2.51
C GLY A 219 14.16 7.86 1.68
N PHE A 220 13.84 9.16 1.65
CA PHE A 220 12.83 9.68 0.72
C PHE A 220 13.43 9.86 -0.66
N THR A 221 12.72 9.38 -1.67
CA THR A 221 13.09 9.52 -3.08
C THR A 221 11.94 10.11 -3.87
N LEU A 222 12.23 10.72 -5.03
CA LEU A 222 11.20 11.22 -5.93
C LEU A 222 10.43 10.03 -6.52
N THR A 223 9.15 9.93 -6.20
CA THR A 223 8.27 8.85 -6.68
C THR A 223 7.42 9.25 -7.87
N ALA A 224 7.07 10.54 -7.98
CA ALA A 224 6.36 11.07 -9.13
C ALA A 224 6.69 12.56 -9.34
N ALA A 225 6.73 12.98 -10.60
CA ALA A 225 6.84 14.39 -10.99
C ALA A 225 5.88 14.65 -12.16
N GLN A 226 5.06 15.70 -12.04
CA GLN A 226 4.06 16.04 -13.04
C GLN A 226 3.97 17.55 -13.21
N LEU A 227 3.78 18.01 -14.45
CA LEU A 227 3.35 19.36 -14.76
C LEU A 227 1.84 19.35 -14.99
N ARG A 228 1.10 20.14 -14.23
CA ARG A 228 -0.33 20.33 -14.43
C ARG A 228 -0.57 21.77 -14.87
N ARG A 229 -1.33 21.91 -15.95
CA ARG A 229 -1.82 23.23 -16.35
C ARG A 229 -2.95 23.63 -15.40
N ASP A 230 -2.83 24.80 -14.81
CA ASP A 230 -3.90 25.39 -14.01
C ASP A 230 -5.09 25.73 -14.95
N PRO A 231 -6.29 25.15 -14.74
CA PRO A 231 -7.44 25.42 -15.58
C PRO A 231 -7.93 26.88 -15.52
N SER A 232 -7.54 27.62 -14.48
CA SER A 232 -7.92 29.03 -14.27
C SER A 232 -6.88 30.03 -14.78
N SER A 233 -5.71 29.58 -15.19
CA SER A 233 -4.62 30.42 -15.69
C SER A 233 -3.79 29.67 -16.76
N ASP A 234 -3.01 30.42 -17.54
CA ASP A 234 -2.08 29.83 -18.53
C ASP A 234 -0.79 29.27 -17.86
N ASN A 235 -0.77 29.22 -16.52
CA ASN A 235 0.38 28.76 -15.76
C ASN A 235 0.39 27.22 -15.63
N SER A 236 1.58 26.67 -15.53
CA SER A 236 1.78 25.26 -15.19
C SER A 236 2.30 25.14 -13.77
N VAL A 237 1.73 24.22 -13.01
CA VAL A 237 2.15 23.89 -11.64
C VAL A 237 2.89 22.57 -11.65
N ALA A 238 4.10 22.56 -11.11
CA ALA A 238 4.90 21.36 -10.94
C ALA A 238 4.50 20.67 -9.63
N TYR A 239 4.11 19.41 -9.72
CA TYR A 239 3.86 18.53 -8.57
C TYR A 239 4.99 17.53 -8.47
N MET A 240 5.62 17.46 -7.32
CA MET A 240 6.64 16.45 -7.01
C MET A 240 6.20 15.68 -5.77
N MET A 241 6.19 14.38 -5.87
CA MET A 241 5.86 13.48 -4.78
C MET A 241 7.14 12.73 -4.36
N TYR A 242 7.42 12.73 -3.08
CA TYR A 242 8.54 12.02 -2.49
C TYR A 242 7.98 11.01 -1.49
N GLY A 243 8.56 9.84 -1.45
CA GLY A 243 8.15 8.77 -0.54
C GLY A 243 9.35 7.90 -0.15
N ASP A 244 9.18 7.14 0.91
CA ASP A 244 10.14 6.19 1.45
C ASP A 244 9.86 4.73 1.06
N GLY A 245 8.89 4.50 0.16
CA GLY A 245 8.45 3.20 -0.28
C GLY A 245 7.22 2.66 0.45
N LEU A 246 6.78 3.29 1.55
CA LEU A 246 5.55 2.95 2.29
C LEU A 246 4.45 3.99 2.10
N ALA A 247 4.79 5.26 1.98
CA ALA A 247 3.86 6.37 1.86
C ALA A 247 3.97 7.05 0.49
#